data_41a11a4de7551b991d5f6635a3076c88
#
_entry.id   41a11a4de7551b991d5f6635a3076c88
#
_cell.length_a   1.000
_cell.length_b   1.000
_cell.length_c   1.000
_cell.angle_alpha   90.00
_cell.angle_beta   90.00
_cell.angle_gamma   90.00
#
_symmetry.space_group_name_H-M   'P 1'
#
loop_
_entity.id
_entity.type
_entity.pdbx_description
1 polymer ?
#
loop_
_entity_poly.entity_id
_entity_poly.type
_entity_poly.pdbx_seq_one_letter_code
_entity_poly.pdbx_strand_id
1 'polypeptide(L)'
;MAEVKFDVLNARVTFKNVPLHSLARFAFKDVNAATDAFKKIPGVDECIIIQTSSRVEIFTVSNLESDDSTDARRPEGKGLIINQMKETWQNNSSI
;
A
#
# COMPACT_ATOMS: atom_id res chain seq x y z
N MET A 1 -9.27 -24.24 -16.86
CA MET A 1 -8.18 -23.47 -16.30
C MET A 1 -8.71 -22.40 -15.36
N ALA A 2 -8.12 -22.31 -14.19
CA ALA A 2 -8.58 -21.31 -13.23
C ALA A 2 -8.24 -19.91 -13.70
N GLU A 3 -9.14 -19.02 -13.45
CA GLU A 3 -8.97 -17.61 -13.76
C GLU A 3 -8.14 -16.94 -12.67
N VAL A 4 -7.08 -16.23 -13.04
CA VAL A 4 -6.28 -15.50 -12.07
C VAL A 4 -6.95 -14.16 -11.79
N LYS A 5 -7.19 -13.90 -10.52
CA LYS A 5 -7.85 -12.68 -10.09
C LYS A 5 -6.97 -11.90 -9.13
N PHE A 6 -6.87 -10.61 -9.36
CA PHE A 6 -6.10 -9.72 -8.50
C PHE A 6 -6.96 -8.56 -8.07
N ASP A 7 -6.68 -8.05 -6.89
CA ASP A 7 -7.27 -6.82 -6.38
C ASP A 7 -6.15 -5.81 -6.18
N VAL A 8 -6.35 -4.60 -6.67
CA VAL A 8 -5.34 -3.55 -6.58
C VAL A 8 -5.87 -2.45 -5.68
N LEU A 9 -5.11 -2.13 -4.64
CA LEU A 9 -5.41 -1.02 -3.75
C LEU A 9 -4.40 0.08 -4.01
N ASN A 10 -4.90 1.31 -4.11
CA ASN A 10 -4.07 2.49 -4.32
C ASN A 10 -4.26 3.45 -3.16
N ALA A 11 -3.18 3.80 -2.48
CA ALA A 11 -3.17 4.84 -1.47
C ALA A 11 -2.24 5.94 -1.95
N ARG A 12 -2.69 7.20 -1.85
CA ARG A 12 -1.87 8.28 -2.36
C ARG A 12 -2.08 9.57 -1.58
N VAL A 13 -1.03 10.37 -1.55
CA VAL A 13 -1.06 11.73 -1.01
C VAL A 13 -0.44 12.62 -2.07
N THR A 14 -1.12 13.70 -2.42
CA THR A 14 -0.66 14.63 -3.45
C THR A 14 -0.71 16.06 -2.92
N PHE A 15 -0.08 16.98 -3.65
CA PHE A 15 -0.12 18.39 -3.25
C PHE A 15 -1.55 18.94 -3.27
N LYS A 16 -2.49 18.25 -3.91
CA LYS A 16 -3.90 18.65 -3.90
C LYS A 16 -4.58 18.29 -2.59
N ASN A 17 -4.05 17.31 -1.87
CA ASN A 17 -4.60 16.84 -0.60
C ASN A 17 -3.98 17.55 0.58
N VAL A 18 -2.68 17.85 0.50
CA VAL A 18 -1.93 18.47 1.59
C VAL A 18 -0.98 19.52 1.03
N PRO A 19 -0.58 20.50 1.85
CA PRO A 19 0.45 21.47 1.42
C PRO A 19 1.77 20.77 1.12
N LEU A 20 2.57 21.36 0.23
CA LEU A 20 3.83 20.78 -0.17
C LEU A 20 4.77 20.51 1.01
N HIS A 21 4.83 21.41 1.98
CA HIS A 21 5.69 21.21 3.14
C HIS A 21 5.23 20.04 3.99
N SER A 22 3.94 19.74 4.00
CA SER A 22 3.42 18.57 4.73
C SER A 22 3.61 17.31 3.91
N LEU A 23 3.56 17.42 2.58
CA LEU A 23 3.74 16.27 1.71
C LEU A 23 5.09 15.60 1.94
N ALA A 24 6.14 16.38 2.21
CA ALA A 24 7.47 15.84 2.46
C ALA A 24 7.49 14.87 3.64
N ARG A 25 6.59 15.04 4.60
CA ARG A 25 6.53 14.15 5.77
C ARG A 25 5.97 12.77 5.41
N PHE A 26 5.20 12.68 4.33
CA PHE A 26 4.65 11.41 3.86
C PHE A 26 5.65 10.64 3.01
N ALA A 27 6.73 11.27 2.58
CA ALA A 27 7.73 10.61 1.75
C ALA A 27 8.46 9.53 2.55
N PHE A 28 8.77 8.43 1.87
CA PHE A 28 9.53 7.35 2.50
C PHE A 28 11.00 7.71 2.49
N LYS A 29 11.67 7.41 3.60
CA LYS A 29 13.10 7.67 3.72
C LYS A 29 13.91 6.73 2.85
N ASP A 30 13.42 5.50 2.70
CA ASP A 30 14.05 4.49 1.86
C ASP A 30 12.93 3.76 1.14
N VAL A 31 12.76 4.06 -0.15
CA VAL A 31 11.66 3.51 -0.94
C VAL A 31 11.77 1.98 -1.05
N ASN A 32 12.99 1.46 -1.17
CA ASN A 32 13.17 0.02 -1.27
C ASN A 32 12.77 -0.69 0.02
N ALA A 33 13.18 -0.13 1.16
CA ALA A 33 12.80 -0.71 2.45
C ALA A 33 11.29 -0.61 2.65
N ALA A 34 10.69 0.51 2.26
CA ALA A 34 9.26 0.67 2.36
C ALA A 34 8.51 -0.34 1.49
N THR A 35 8.98 -0.54 0.26
CA THR A 35 8.38 -1.51 -0.65
C THR A 35 8.39 -2.90 -0.02
N ASP A 36 9.52 -3.30 0.55
CA ASP A 36 9.62 -4.59 1.21
C ASP A 36 8.67 -4.69 2.40
N ALA A 37 8.54 -3.60 3.16
CA ALA A 37 7.66 -3.58 4.32
C ALA A 37 6.18 -3.75 3.90
N PHE A 38 5.77 -3.09 2.83
CA PHE A 38 4.40 -3.25 2.34
C PHE A 38 4.16 -4.67 1.82
N LYS A 39 5.16 -5.27 1.20
CA LYS A 39 5.01 -6.64 0.68
C LYS A 39 4.90 -7.68 1.80
N LYS A 40 5.31 -7.34 3.01
CA LYS A 40 5.18 -8.25 4.15
C LYS A 40 3.79 -8.24 4.77
N ILE A 41 2.93 -7.31 4.36
CA ILE A 41 1.57 -7.28 4.85
C ILE A 41 0.83 -8.53 4.37
N PRO A 42 0.19 -9.28 5.27
CA PRO A 42 -0.55 -10.46 4.86
C PRO A 42 -1.60 -10.13 3.81
N GLY A 43 -1.63 -10.90 2.74
CA GLY A 43 -2.55 -10.69 1.64
C GLY A 43 -1.99 -9.84 0.50
N VAL A 44 -0.84 -9.22 0.70
CA VAL A 44 -0.20 -8.41 -0.35
C VAL A 44 0.86 -9.25 -1.06
N ASP A 45 0.67 -9.43 -2.37
CA ASP A 45 1.61 -10.18 -3.19
C ASP A 45 2.66 -9.27 -3.80
N GLU A 46 2.28 -8.05 -4.13
CA GLU A 46 3.18 -7.14 -4.81
C GLU A 46 2.92 -5.71 -4.37
N CYS A 47 3.94 -4.88 -4.46
CA CYS A 47 3.83 -3.47 -4.08
C CYS A 47 4.67 -2.63 -5.03
N ILE A 48 4.08 -1.51 -5.47
CA ILE A 48 4.78 -0.53 -6.29
C ILE A 48 4.61 0.82 -5.60
N ILE A 49 5.71 1.55 -5.42
CA ILE A 49 5.68 2.88 -4.85
C ILE A 49 6.14 3.88 -5.91
N ILE A 50 5.34 4.91 -6.11
CA ILE A 50 5.70 6.04 -6.97
C ILE A 50 5.86 7.25 -6.06
N GLN A 51 7.05 7.81 -6.00
CA GLN A 51 7.34 8.94 -5.14
C GLN A 51 8.04 10.03 -5.94
N THR A 52 7.41 11.20 -5.97
CA THR A 52 7.95 12.36 -6.66
C THR A 52 7.88 13.56 -5.72
N SER A 53 8.29 14.72 -6.20
CA SER A 53 8.21 15.94 -5.39
C SER A 53 6.77 16.40 -5.14
N SER A 54 5.81 15.88 -5.89
CA SER A 54 4.43 16.34 -5.80
C SER A 54 3.46 15.28 -5.31
N ARG A 55 3.89 14.02 -5.15
CA ARG A 55 2.99 12.95 -4.70
C ARG A 55 3.75 11.75 -4.21
N VAL A 56 3.08 10.99 -3.35
CA VAL A 56 3.52 9.66 -2.94
C VAL A 56 2.35 8.73 -3.17
N GLU A 57 2.54 7.68 -3.96
CA GLU A 57 1.49 6.71 -4.26
C GLU A 57 2.00 5.31 -4.00
N ILE A 58 1.13 4.47 -3.46
CA ILE A 58 1.42 3.08 -3.19
C ILE A 58 0.35 2.25 -3.86
N PHE A 59 0.77 1.27 -4.63
CA PHE A 59 -0.13 0.29 -5.21
C PHE A 59 0.20 -1.06 -4.61
N THR A 60 -0.78 -1.72 -4.01
CA THR A 60 -0.61 -3.09 -3.54
C THR A 60 -1.51 -4.00 -4.34
N VAL A 61 -1.00 -5.18 -4.65
CA VAL A 61 -1.71 -6.17 -5.42
C VAL A 61 -1.92 -7.40 -4.56
N SER A 62 -3.17 -7.84 -4.45
CA SER A 62 -3.54 -9.03 -3.69
C SER A 62 -4.06 -10.07 -4.65
N ASN A 63 -3.60 -11.32 -4.49
CA ASN A 63 -4.06 -12.42 -5.33
C ASN A 63 -5.36 -12.98 -4.74
N LEU A 64 -6.47 -12.80 -5.44
CA LEU A 64 -7.76 -13.25 -4.99
C LEU A 64 -8.03 -14.73 -5.25
N GLU A 65 -7.11 -15.40 -5.94
CA GLU A 65 -7.24 -16.83 -6.16
C GLU A 65 -6.82 -17.65 -4.95
N SER A 66 -5.96 -17.13 -4.11
CA SER A 66 -5.62 -17.87 -2.92
C SER A 66 -6.88 -17.96 -2.10
N ASP A 67 -7.35 -19.19 -1.98
CA ASP A 67 -8.61 -19.37 -1.34
C ASP A 67 -8.49 -19.08 0.13
N ASP A 68 -9.49 -18.59 0.65
CA ASP A 68 -9.92 -18.76 1.99
C ASP A 68 -9.11 -18.11 3.08
N SER A 69 -7.88 -18.46 3.24
CA SER A 69 -7.21 -18.17 4.49
C SER A 69 -6.87 -16.70 4.68
N THR A 70 -6.66 -15.97 3.61
CA THR A 70 -6.25 -14.57 3.73
C THR A 70 -7.41 -13.61 3.78
N ASP A 71 -8.55 -14.03 3.29
CA ASP A 71 -9.73 -13.19 3.26
C ASP A 71 -9.57 -11.87 2.54
N ALA A 72 -8.56 -11.75 1.70
CA ALA A 72 -8.35 -10.52 0.94
C ALA A 72 -9.54 -10.19 0.04
N ARG A 73 -10.35 -11.20 -0.29
CA ARG A 73 -11.53 -11.02 -1.11
C ARG A 73 -12.70 -10.44 -0.35
N ARG A 74 -12.68 -10.51 0.97
CA ARG A 74 -13.78 -10.03 1.79
C ARG A 74 -13.56 -8.58 2.17
N PRO A 75 -14.62 -7.82 2.37
CA PRO A 75 -14.46 -6.44 2.81
C PRO A 75 -13.63 -6.30 4.07
N GLU A 76 -13.76 -7.23 5.02
CA GLU A 76 -12.96 -7.20 6.23
C GLU A 76 -11.49 -7.40 5.94
N GLY A 77 -11.17 -8.30 4.99
CA GLY A 77 -9.79 -8.54 4.61
C GLY A 77 -9.15 -7.30 4.00
N LYS A 78 -9.87 -6.61 3.14
CA LYS A 78 -9.37 -5.36 2.56
C LYS A 78 -9.17 -4.30 3.61
N GLY A 79 -10.08 -4.21 4.58
CA GLY A 79 -9.96 -3.26 5.68
C GLY A 79 -8.72 -3.51 6.51
N LEU A 80 -8.41 -4.78 6.77
CA LEU A 80 -7.20 -5.13 7.50
C LEU A 80 -5.95 -4.74 6.73
N ILE A 81 -5.94 -4.96 5.42
CA ILE A 81 -4.80 -4.58 4.59
C ILE A 81 -4.63 -3.07 4.62
N ILE A 82 -5.71 -2.31 4.48
CA ILE A 82 -5.65 -0.85 4.50
C ILE A 82 -5.10 -0.35 5.83
N ASN A 83 -5.55 -0.93 6.94
CA ASN A 83 -5.04 -0.52 8.25
C ASN A 83 -3.56 -0.80 8.40
N GLN A 84 -3.10 -1.95 7.92
CA GLN A 84 -1.70 -2.28 7.96
C GLN A 84 -0.86 -1.41 7.03
N MET A 85 -1.44 -1.00 5.89
CA MET A 85 -0.77 -0.05 5.01
C MET A 85 -0.55 1.28 5.71
N LYS A 86 -1.54 1.74 6.48
CA LYS A 86 -1.39 2.99 7.23
C LYS A 86 -0.26 2.90 8.24
N GLU A 87 -0.21 1.82 9.02
CA GLU A 87 0.87 1.61 9.98
C GLU A 87 2.21 1.55 9.31
N THR A 88 2.29 0.80 8.22
CA THR A 88 3.55 0.64 7.48
C THR A 88 4.02 1.98 6.95
N TRP A 89 3.10 2.79 6.44
CA TRP A 89 3.43 4.12 5.96
C TRP A 89 4.00 4.98 7.08
N GLN A 90 3.33 4.99 8.25
CA GLN A 90 3.80 5.77 9.39
C GLN A 90 5.19 5.33 9.84
N ASN A 91 5.43 4.03 9.86
CA ASN A 91 6.70 3.49 10.33
C ASN A 91 7.86 3.78 9.38
N ASN A 92 7.58 4.09 8.13
CA ASN A 92 8.61 4.30 7.11
C ASN A 92 8.69 5.73 6.59
N SER A 93 7.97 6.64 7.23
CA SER A 93 7.96 8.06 6.87
C SER A 93 8.01 8.91 8.14
N SER A 94 7.76 10.21 8.00
CA SER A 94 7.82 11.13 9.14
C SER A 94 6.46 11.58 9.64
N ILE A 95 5.40 10.93 9.16
CA ILE A 95 4.06 11.26 9.65
C ILE A 95 3.77 10.60 10.98
#